data_90468b6f9d10e2e749532a2db932f80e
#
_entry.id   90468b6f9d10e2e749532a2db932f80e
#
_cell.length_a   1.000
_cell.length_b   1.000
_cell.length_c   1.000
_cell.angle_alpha   90.00
_cell.angle_beta   90.00
_cell.angle_gamma   90.00
#
_symmetry.space_group_name_H-M   'P 1'
#
loop_
_entity.id
_entity.type
_entity.pdbx_description
1 polymer ?
#
loop_
_entity_poly.entity_id
_entity_poly.type
_entity_poly.pdbx_seq_one_letter_code
_entity_poly.pdbx_strand_id
1 'polypeptide(L)'
;MTYEQIAEMMEEMGLPFAYHHFAEGESPAPPFLLFLSPGENTFSVDNSMYFSFKMLDIELYTDIKNPELERQIEQVLKRHKIYYTKSEVWIESERLYEVLYETEV
;
A
#
# COMPACT_ATOMS: atom_id res chain seq x y z
N MET A 1 11.02 1.11 -7.55
CA MET A 1 10.19 0.01 -8.09
C MET A 1 9.31 0.52 -9.23
N THR A 2 9.14 -0.31 -10.23
CA THR A 2 8.15 -0.05 -11.28
C THR A 2 6.74 -0.39 -10.79
N TYR A 3 5.70 0.07 -11.50
CA TYR A 3 4.32 -0.30 -11.15
C TYR A 3 4.10 -1.80 -11.24
N GLU A 4 4.74 -2.47 -12.22
CA GLU A 4 4.67 -3.93 -12.35
C GLU A 4 5.28 -4.62 -11.12
N GLN A 5 6.42 -4.13 -10.63
CA GLN A 5 7.06 -4.67 -9.44
C GLN A 5 6.21 -4.44 -8.19
N ILE A 6 5.56 -3.28 -8.10
CA ILE A 6 4.65 -2.98 -7.00
C ILE A 6 3.46 -3.95 -7.04
N ALA A 7 2.87 -4.17 -8.22
CA ALA A 7 1.75 -5.10 -8.37
C ALA A 7 2.14 -6.53 -7.98
N GLU A 8 3.35 -6.97 -8.36
CA GLU A 8 3.86 -8.28 -7.97
C GLU A 8 4.00 -8.38 -6.45
N MET A 9 4.49 -7.33 -5.80
CA MET A 9 4.57 -7.27 -4.34
C MET A 9 3.18 -7.33 -3.70
N MET A 10 2.21 -6.62 -4.25
CA MET A 10 0.82 -6.65 -3.75
C MET A 10 0.23 -8.05 -3.85
N GLU A 11 0.53 -8.79 -4.93
CA GLU A 11 0.11 -10.19 -5.07
C GLU A 11 0.60 -11.05 -3.92
N GLU A 12 1.82 -10.81 -3.44
CA GLU A 12 2.38 -11.59 -2.32
C GLU A 12 1.60 -11.41 -1.02
N MET A 13 0.84 -10.34 -0.90
CA MET A 13 0.06 -10.05 0.30
C MET A 13 -1.18 -10.94 0.44
N GLY A 14 -1.60 -11.56 -0.66
CA GLY A 14 -2.64 -12.59 -0.64
C GLY A 14 -4.07 -12.10 -0.54
N LEU A 15 -4.33 -10.82 -0.80
CA LEU A 15 -5.66 -10.23 -0.74
C LEU A 15 -6.04 -9.62 -2.08
N PRO A 16 -7.33 -9.47 -2.37
CA PRO A 16 -7.74 -8.68 -3.52
C PRO A 16 -7.20 -7.26 -3.41
N PHE A 17 -6.71 -6.71 -4.50
CA PHE A 17 -6.17 -5.34 -4.49
C PHE A 17 -6.45 -4.63 -5.80
N ALA A 18 -6.45 -3.29 -5.74
CA ALA A 18 -6.57 -2.44 -6.90
C ALA A 18 -5.76 -1.15 -6.69
N TYR A 19 -5.42 -0.50 -7.79
CA TYR A 19 -4.80 0.82 -7.73
C TYR A 19 -5.88 1.86 -7.45
N HIS A 20 -5.75 2.58 -6.35
CA HIS A 20 -6.61 3.67 -5.91
C HIS A 20 -8.02 3.26 -5.53
N HIS A 21 -8.74 2.54 -6.39
CA HIS A 21 -10.09 2.08 -6.13
C HIS A 21 -10.44 0.89 -7.03
N PHE A 22 -11.43 0.11 -6.63
CA PHE A 22 -11.99 -0.91 -7.51
C PHE A 22 -12.98 -0.27 -8.48
N ALA A 23 -13.14 -0.87 -9.65
CA ALA A 23 -14.15 -0.43 -10.60
C ALA A 23 -15.55 -0.52 -9.96
N GLU A 24 -16.45 0.34 -10.39
CA GLU A 24 -17.82 0.36 -9.86
C GLU A 24 -18.46 -1.01 -9.96
N GLY A 25 -19.02 -1.48 -8.84
CA GLY A 25 -19.65 -2.80 -8.76
C GLY A 25 -18.67 -3.97 -8.58
N GLU A 26 -17.35 -3.72 -8.59
CA GLU A 26 -16.35 -4.78 -8.50
C GLU A 26 -15.62 -4.82 -7.14
N SER A 27 -16.00 -3.97 -6.19
CA SER A 27 -15.36 -3.96 -4.88
C SER A 27 -15.69 -5.26 -4.14
N PRO A 28 -14.65 -6.03 -3.73
CA PRO A 28 -14.87 -7.26 -2.98
C PRO A 28 -15.31 -6.97 -1.55
N ALA A 29 -15.80 -8.00 -0.87
CA ALA A 29 -16.00 -7.92 0.56
C ALA A 29 -14.63 -7.76 1.25
N PRO A 30 -14.55 -7.03 2.37
CA PRO A 30 -13.30 -6.92 3.13
C PRO A 30 -12.87 -8.30 3.67
N PRO A 31 -11.56 -8.56 3.83
CA PRO A 31 -10.48 -7.60 3.69
C PRO A 31 -10.01 -7.42 2.25
N PHE A 32 -9.57 -6.23 1.91
CA PHE A 32 -8.95 -5.94 0.63
C PHE A 32 -7.93 -4.80 0.76
N LEU A 33 -7.12 -4.63 -0.27
CA LEU A 33 -6.06 -3.63 -0.31
C LEU A 33 -6.28 -2.65 -1.46
N LEU A 34 -5.92 -1.41 -1.21
CA LEU A 34 -5.74 -0.41 -2.26
C LEU A 34 -4.31 0.10 -2.16
N PHE A 35 -3.72 0.47 -3.29
CA PHE A 35 -2.44 1.15 -3.30
C PHE A 35 -2.45 2.30 -4.29
N LEU A 36 -1.70 3.34 -3.96
CA LEU A 36 -1.59 4.51 -4.84
C LEU A 36 -0.23 5.17 -4.65
N SER A 37 0.21 5.85 -5.69
CA SER A 37 1.42 6.65 -5.65
C SER A 37 1.04 8.12 -5.80
N PRO A 38 0.91 8.86 -4.68
CA PRO A 38 0.46 10.26 -4.75
C PRO A 38 1.53 11.21 -5.27
N GLY A 39 2.78 10.78 -5.38
CA GLY A 39 3.84 11.63 -5.87
C GLY A 39 5.17 10.91 -5.97
N GLU A 40 6.16 11.63 -6.46
CA GLU A 40 7.53 11.16 -6.56
C GLU A 40 8.48 12.21 -5.99
N ASN A 41 9.55 11.74 -5.36
CA ASN A 41 10.64 12.60 -4.93
C ASN A 41 11.84 12.31 -5.81
N THR A 42 12.45 13.38 -6.33
CA THR A 42 13.66 13.28 -7.13
C THR A 42 14.78 14.10 -6.50
N PHE A 43 16.00 13.62 -6.62
CA PHE A 43 17.16 14.38 -6.21
C PHE A 43 18.34 14.06 -7.12
N SER A 44 19.27 15.01 -7.23
CA SER A 44 20.45 14.85 -8.04
C SER A 44 21.68 14.63 -7.15
N VAL A 45 22.61 13.82 -7.66
CA VAL A 45 23.91 13.62 -7.04
C VAL A 45 24.96 14.11 -8.03
N ASP A 46 25.83 15.00 -7.56
CA ASP A 46 26.95 15.57 -8.36
C ASP A 46 26.50 16.21 -9.67
N ASN A 47 25.29 16.75 -9.72
CA ASN A 47 24.71 17.40 -10.89
C ASN A 47 24.64 16.52 -12.15
N SER A 48 24.91 15.22 -12.05
CA SER A 48 24.99 14.33 -13.19
C SER A 48 24.13 13.09 -13.07
N MET A 49 23.64 12.76 -11.87
CA MET A 49 22.78 11.60 -11.64
C MET A 49 21.49 12.02 -10.93
N TYR A 50 20.40 11.40 -11.36
CA TYR A 50 19.11 11.61 -10.73
C TYR A 50 18.61 10.31 -10.14
N PHE A 51 18.11 10.40 -8.93
CA PHE A 51 17.39 9.33 -8.28
C PHE A 51 15.95 9.75 -8.09
N SER A 52 15.03 8.82 -8.29
CA SER A 52 13.63 9.08 -8.00
C SER A 52 13.07 7.95 -7.15
N PHE A 53 12.24 8.33 -6.19
CA PHE A 53 11.48 7.39 -5.38
C PHE A 53 10.01 7.73 -5.53
N LYS A 54 9.20 6.69 -5.72
CA LYS A 54 7.75 6.85 -5.68
C LYS A 54 7.30 6.84 -4.24
N MET A 55 6.45 7.78 -3.87
CA MET A 55 5.67 7.65 -2.66
C MET A 55 4.67 6.54 -2.95
N LEU A 56 4.52 5.61 -2.03
CA LEU A 56 3.58 4.51 -2.17
C LEU A 56 2.78 4.37 -0.88
N ASP A 57 1.48 4.58 -1.00
CA ASP A 57 0.54 4.35 0.09
C ASP A 57 -0.16 3.02 -0.15
N ILE A 58 -0.19 2.19 0.89
CA ILE A 58 -0.90 0.91 0.87
C ILE A 58 -1.96 0.99 1.96
N GLU A 59 -3.21 0.74 1.58
CA GLU A 59 -4.35 0.84 2.48
C GLU A 59 -4.98 -0.54 2.65
N LEU A 60 -5.01 -1.03 3.89
CA LEU A 60 -5.70 -2.26 4.22
C LEU A 60 -7.06 -1.93 4.82
N TYR A 61 -8.11 -2.48 4.23
CA TYR A 61 -9.48 -2.30 4.70
C TYR A 61 -9.99 -3.61 5.31
N THR A 62 -10.46 -3.53 6.55
CA THR A 62 -11.05 -4.67 7.25
C THR A 62 -12.30 -4.22 8.00
N ASP A 63 -13.29 -5.09 8.11
CA ASP A 63 -14.50 -4.83 8.92
C ASP A 63 -14.25 -5.14 10.40
N ILE A 64 -13.31 -6.05 10.68
CA ILE A 64 -12.89 -6.41 12.03
C ILE A 64 -11.39 -6.18 12.13
N LYS A 65 -10.95 -5.58 13.23
CA LYS A 65 -9.52 -5.39 13.49
C LYS A 65 -8.79 -6.72 13.40
N ASN A 66 -7.76 -6.79 12.54
CA ASN A 66 -7.05 -8.04 12.26
C ASN A 66 -5.53 -7.86 12.30
N PRO A 67 -4.93 -7.90 13.50
CA PRO A 67 -3.48 -7.73 13.65
C PRO A 67 -2.63 -8.79 12.93
N GLU A 68 -3.15 -10.02 12.79
CA GLU A 68 -2.41 -11.07 12.07
C GLU A 68 -2.28 -10.76 10.58
N LEU A 69 -3.34 -10.25 9.99
CA LEU A 69 -3.33 -9.83 8.59
C LEU A 69 -2.40 -8.64 8.37
N GLU A 70 -2.39 -7.71 9.33
CA GLU A 70 -1.46 -6.58 9.29
C GLU A 70 -0.01 -7.08 9.29
N ARG A 71 0.31 -8.06 10.16
CA ARG A 71 1.65 -8.67 10.19
C ARG A 71 2.01 -9.36 8.88
N GLN A 72 1.06 -10.01 8.23
CA GLN A 72 1.29 -10.65 6.93
C GLN A 72 1.72 -9.64 5.88
N ILE A 73 1.06 -8.49 5.84
CA ILE A 73 1.40 -7.39 4.94
C ILE A 73 2.76 -6.81 5.30
N GLU A 74 3.00 -6.57 6.58
CA GLU A 74 4.25 -6.01 7.08
C GLU A 74 5.45 -6.90 6.78
N GLN A 75 5.26 -8.23 6.82
CA GLN A 75 6.32 -9.17 6.44
C GLN A 75 6.67 -9.09 4.96
N VAL A 76 5.70 -8.87 4.09
CA VAL A 76 5.96 -8.66 2.67
C VAL A 76 6.79 -7.40 2.47
N LEU A 77 6.40 -6.29 3.11
CA LEU A 77 7.17 -5.04 3.04
C LEU A 77 8.59 -5.25 3.56
N LYS A 78 8.74 -5.99 4.64
CA LYS A 78 10.05 -6.28 5.23
C LYS A 78 10.93 -7.11 4.31
N ARG A 79 10.37 -8.12 3.62
CA ARG A 79 11.12 -8.92 2.65
C ARG A 79 11.65 -8.06 1.50
N HIS A 80 10.93 -7.04 1.10
CA HIS A 80 11.35 -6.10 0.07
C HIS A 80 12.18 -4.95 0.62
N LYS A 81 12.53 -4.98 1.91
CA LYS A 81 13.32 -3.95 2.60
C LYS A 81 12.71 -2.56 2.51
N ILE A 82 11.39 -2.50 2.60
CA ILE A 82 10.63 -1.26 2.54
C ILE A 82 10.28 -0.82 3.95
N TYR A 83 10.70 0.40 4.31
CA TYR A 83 10.31 1.03 5.56
C TYR A 83 8.94 1.68 5.38
N TYR A 84 8.16 1.70 6.45
CA TYR A 84 6.82 2.27 6.39
C TYR A 84 6.49 3.01 7.67
N THR A 85 5.58 3.98 7.55
CA THR A 85 4.88 4.58 8.67
C THR A 85 3.46 4.04 8.67
N LYS A 86 2.98 3.61 9.83
CA LYS A 86 1.69 2.94 9.94
C LYS A 86 0.73 3.80 10.76
N SER A 87 -0.48 3.98 10.26
CA SER A 87 -1.56 4.66 10.97
C SER A 87 -2.89 3.96 10.70
N GLU A 88 -3.90 4.26 11.49
CA GLU A 88 -5.20 3.62 11.39
C GLU A 88 -6.31 4.62 11.63
N VAL A 89 -7.38 4.50 10.87
CA VAL A 89 -8.63 5.22 11.11
C VAL A 89 -9.81 4.27 11.01
N TRP A 90 -10.89 4.62 11.69
CA TRP A 90 -12.18 3.96 11.53
C TRP A 90 -13.05 4.85 10.64
N ILE A 91 -13.57 4.27 9.55
CA ILE A 91 -14.43 4.98 8.60
C ILE A 91 -15.87 4.61 8.93
N GLU A 92 -16.56 5.49 9.66
CA GLU A 92 -17.90 5.23 10.14
C GLU A 92 -18.90 4.99 9.00
N SER A 93 -18.83 5.78 7.94
CA SER A 93 -19.74 5.67 6.80
C SER A 93 -19.67 4.32 6.09
N GLU A 94 -18.50 3.69 6.10
CA GLU A 94 -18.25 2.41 5.44
C GLU A 94 -18.20 1.25 6.44
N ARG A 95 -18.12 1.55 7.73
CA ARG A 95 -17.93 0.60 8.82
C ARG A 95 -16.72 -0.29 8.59
N LEU A 96 -15.60 0.36 8.24
CA LEU A 96 -14.33 -0.29 7.96
C LEU A 96 -13.20 0.38 8.72
N TYR A 97 -12.23 -0.41 9.15
CA TYR A 97 -10.92 0.09 9.54
C TYR A 97 -10.07 0.28 8.27
N GLU A 98 -9.35 1.37 8.22
CA GLU A 98 -8.31 1.60 7.22
C GLU A 98 -6.96 1.65 7.93
N VAL A 99 -6.07 0.72 7.62
CA VAL A 99 -4.68 0.76 8.08
C VAL A 99 -3.86 1.27 6.91
N LEU A 100 -3.21 2.41 7.11
CA LEU A 100 -2.42 3.06 6.08
C LEU A 100 -0.93 2.81 6.33
N TYR A 101 -0.26 2.30 5.31
CA TYR A 101 1.19 2.16 5.27
C TYR A 101 1.73 3.18 4.27
N GLU A 102 2.45 4.17 4.77
CA GLU A 102 3.08 5.17 3.92
C GLU A 102 4.53 4.78 3.70
N THR A 103 4.93 4.63 2.44
CA THR A 103 6.25 4.12 2.05
C THR A 103 6.85 4.94 0.91
N GLU A 104 8.12 4.66 0.63
CA GLU A 104 8.81 5.11 -0.59
C GLU A 104 9.46 3.90 -1.26
N VAL A 105 9.32 3.83 -2.58
CA VAL A 105 9.86 2.70 -3.36
C VAL A 105 10.57 3.13 -4.67
#